data_1a2de444fc18c7e63a22af55496de75e
#
_entry.id   1a2de444fc18c7e63a22af55496de75e
#
_cell.length_a   1.000
_cell.length_b   1.000
_cell.length_c   1.000
_cell.angle_alpha   90.00
_cell.angle_beta   90.00
_cell.angle_gamma   90.00
#
_symmetry.space_group_name_H-M   'P 1'
#
loop_
_entity.id
_entity.type
_entity.pdbx_description
1 polymer ?
#
loop_
_entity_poly.entity_id
_entity_poly.type
_entity_poly.pdbx_seq_one_letter_code
_entity_poly.pdbx_strand_id
1 'polypeptide(L)'
;LHDLAVEQVRASYQSRAVDVIEPMITEKESDILRRGRNAGGISVPKSAKPSEYRRATALEALFGYLSLSGQQERIEELFTAICEALPV
;
A
#
# COMPACT_ATOMS: atom_id res chain seq x y z
N LEU A 1 2.54 -8.40 22.12
CA LEU A 1 3.95 -8.39 21.70
C LEU A 1 4.11 -8.83 20.26
N HIS A 2 3.50 -9.95 19.89
CA HIS A 2 3.58 -10.41 18.51
C HIS A 2 2.83 -9.46 17.54
N ASP A 3 1.90 -8.66 18.04
CA ASP A 3 1.17 -7.70 17.22
C ASP A 3 2.09 -6.65 16.61
N LEU A 4 3.09 -6.20 17.36
CA LEU A 4 4.05 -5.21 16.85
C LEU A 4 4.90 -5.81 15.73
N ALA A 5 5.31 -7.06 15.89
CA ALA A 5 6.08 -7.74 14.85
C ALA A 5 5.24 -7.94 13.57
N VAL A 6 3.96 -8.29 13.74
CA VAL A 6 3.04 -8.45 12.61
C VAL A 6 2.86 -7.12 11.88
N GLU A 7 2.70 -6.02 12.61
CA GLU A 7 2.55 -4.70 11.98
C GLU A 7 3.78 -4.29 11.19
N GLN A 8 4.98 -4.58 11.71
CA GLN A 8 6.22 -4.28 11.01
C GLN A 8 6.34 -5.09 9.72
N VAL A 9 6.00 -6.37 9.76
CA VAL A 9 6.04 -7.23 8.58
C VAL A 9 5.03 -6.76 7.55
N ARG A 10 3.83 -6.38 7.97
CA ARG A 10 2.82 -5.85 7.06
C ARG A 10 3.26 -4.58 6.38
N ALA A 11 3.79 -3.62 7.16
CA ALA A 11 4.23 -2.35 6.61
C ALA A 11 5.38 -2.56 5.62
N SER A 12 6.33 -3.42 5.96
CA SER A 12 7.45 -3.74 5.09
C SER A 12 6.98 -4.41 3.80
N TYR A 13 6.08 -5.38 3.91
CA TYR A 13 5.53 -6.08 2.74
C TYR A 13 4.76 -5.12 1.85
N GLN A 14 3.89 -4.29 2.44
CA GLN A 14 3.10 -3.34 1.69
C GLN A 14 3.95 -2.27 1.03
N SER A 15 5.03 -1.85 1.69
CA SER A 15 5.98 -0.92 1.10
C SER A 15 6.60 -1.50 -0.17
N ARG A 16 7.00 -2.77 -0.13
CA ARG A 16 7.55 -3.46 -1.31
C ARG A 16 6.47 -3.67 -2.37
N ALA A 17 5.23 -3.88 -1.96
CA ALA A 17 4.13 -4.02 -2.89
C ALA A 17 3.94 -2.74 -3.71
N VAL A 18 4.12 -1.58 -3.11
CA VAL A 18 4.06 -0.30 -3.82
C VAL A 18 5.12 -0.28 -4.93
N ASP A 19 6.33 -0.72 -4.64
CA ASP A 19 7.39 -0.78 -5.66
C ASP A 19 6.99 -1.68 -6.84
N VAL A 20 6.29 -2.77 -6.55
CA VAL A 20 5.85 -3.70 -7.60
C VAL A 20 4.85 -3.05 -8.54
N ILE A 21 3.88 -2.31 -8.00
CA ILE A 21 2.80 -1.78 -8.83
C ILE A 21 3.11 -0.42 -9.45
N GLU A 22 4.10 0.32 -8.94
CA GLU A 22 4.42 1.65 -9.47
C GLU A 22 4.58 1.70 -10.98
N PRO A 23 5.31 0.77 -11.63
CA PRO A 23 5.48 0.82 -13.07
C PRO A 23 4.23 0.48 -13.87
N MET A 24 3.20 -0.06 -13.24
CA MET A 24 2.00 -0.48 -13.96
C MET A 24 0.75 0.36 -13.66
N ILE A 25 0.84 1.31 -12.74
CA ILE A 25 -0.34 2.10 -12.36
C ILE A 25 -0.51 3.32 -13.28
N THR A 26 -1.75 3.79 -13.36
CA THR A 26 -2.11 4.97 -14.14
C THR A 26 -1.73 6.25 -13.40
N GLU A 27 -1.80 7.39 -14.10
CA GLU A 27 -1.56 8.68 -13.46
C GLU A 27 -2.54 8.94 -12.31
N LYS A 28 -3.79 8.57 -12.49
CA LYS A 28 -4.81 8.72 -11.46
C LYS A 28 -4.46 7.90 -10.22
N GLU A 29 -4.06 6.65 -10.43
CA GLU A 29 -3.68 5.76 -9.34
C GLU A 29 -2.43 6.26 -8.63
N SER A 30 -1.46 6.73 -9.41
CA SER A 30 -0.24 7.30 -8.87
C SER A 30 -0.53 8.54 -8.01
N ASP A 31 -1.46 9.38 -8.44
CA ASP A 31 -1.86 10.56 -7.67
C ASP A 31 -2.49 10.16 -6.35
N ILE A 32 -3.32 9.12 -6.34
CA ILE A 32 -3.94 8.62 -5.12
C ILE A 32 -2.89 8.08 -4.16
N LEU A 33 -1.92 7.33 -4.66
CA LEU A 33 -0.81 6.85 -3.84
C LEU A 33 -0.04 8.01 -3.21
N ARG A 34 0.29 9.01 -4.00
CA ARG A 34 1.03 10.17 -3.52
C ARG A 34 0.26 10.91 -2.43
N ARG A 35 -1.03 11.12 -2.63
CA ARG A 35 -1.87 11.79 -1.65
C ARG A 35 -1.99 10.98 -0.36
N GLY A 36 -2.12 9.67 -0.49
CA GLY A 36 -2.18 8.80 0.68
C GLY A 36 -0.89 8.83 1.48
N ARG A 37 0.25 8.81 0.78
CA ARG A 37 1.57 8.86 1.42
C ARG A 37 1.78 10.20 2.15
N ASN A 38 1.27 11.28 1.56
CA ASN A 38 1.48 12.62 2.08
C ASN A 38 0.37 13.11 3.00
N ALA A 39 -0.61 12.25 3.31
CA ALA A 39 -1.72 12.64 4.17
C ALA A 39 -1.18 13.07 5.53
N GLY A 40 -1.52 14.29 5.94
CA GLY A 40 -1.07 14.84 7.20
C GLY A 40 -1.87 14.29 8.37
N GLY A 41 -1.30 14.41 9.58
CA GLY A 41 -1.99 14.06 10.80
C GLY A 41 -2.02 12.58 11.13
N ILE A 42 -1.36 11.73 10.34
CA ILE A 42 -1.30 10.31 10.63
C ILE A 42 -0.19 10.04 11.64
N SER A 43 -0.55 9.41 12.75
CA SER A 43 0.43 8.99 13.76
C SER A 43 1.12 7.72 13.28
N VAL A 44 2.45 7.75 13.26
CA VAL A 44 3.25 6.58 12.91
C VAL A 44 3.56 5.79 14.17
N PRO A 45 3.24 4.49 14.23
CA PRO A 45 3.61 3.68 15.37
C PRO A 45 5.11 3.67 15.60
N LYS A 46 5.53 3.63 16.85
CA LYS A 46 6.95 3.62 17.21
C LYS A 46 7.70 2.42 16.63
N SER A 47 6.99 1.31 16.43
CA SER A 47 7.57 0.08 15.92
C SER A 47 7.78 0.06 14.41
N ALA A 48 7.24 1.05 13.68
CA ALA A 48 7.28 1.07 12.23
C ALA A 48 8.22 2.17 11.74
N LYS A 49 8.88 1.90 10.61
CA LYS A 49 9.64 2.95 9.92
C LYS A 49 8.64 3.90 9.28
N PRO A 50 8.79 5.23 9.48
CA PRO A 50 7.82 6.18 8.94
C PRO A 50 7.58 6.06 7.44
N SER A 51 8.63 5.85 6.65
CA SER A 51 8.50 5.72 5.20
C SER A 51 7.69 4.50 4.81
N GLU A 52 7.95 3.36 5.45
CA GLU A 52 7.22 2.13 5.18
C GLU A 52 5.76 2.25 5.58
N TYR A 53 5.51 2.86 6.73
CA TYR A 53 4.14 3.05 7.22
C TYR A 53 3.34 3.94 6.28
N ARG A 54 3.94 5.02 5.81
CA ARG A 54 3.26 5.94 4.88
C ARG A 54 2.96 5.28 3.54
N ARG A 55 3.87 4.44 3.05
CA ARG A 55 3.65 3.70 1.80
C ARG A 55 2.55 2.66 1.97
N ALA A 56 2.51 1.99 3.12
CA ALA A 56 1.44 1.06 3.42
C ALA A 56 0.08 1.76 3.46
N THR A 57 0.02 2.92 4.09
CA THR A 57 -1.18 3.74 4.14
C THR A 57 -1.60 4.17 2.73
N ALA A 58 -0.63 4.55 1.90
CA ALA A 58 -0.89 4.93 0.51
C ALA A 58 -1.50 3.76 -0.27
N LEU A 59 -0.98 2.56 -0.09
CA LEU A 59 -1.50 1.37 -0.76
C LEU A 59 -2.94 1.09 -0.34
N GLU A 60 -3.23 1.21 0.95
CA GLU A 60 -4.58 1.04 1.46
C GLU A 60 -5.53 2.08 0.86
N ALA A 61 -5.07 3.32 0.73
CA ALA A 61 -5.87 4.38 0.12
C ALA A 61 -6.18 4.06 -1.34
N LEU A 62 -5.22 3.53 -2.09
CA LEU A 62 -5.44 3.16 -3.48
C LEU A 62 -6.47 2.02 -3.59
N PHE A 63 -6.29 0.95 -2.81
CA PHE A 63 -7.24 -0.15 -2.86
C PHE A 63 -8.61 0.26 -2.37
N GLY A 64 -8.69 1.14 -1.37
CA GLY A 64 -9.96 1.70 -0.93
C GLY A 64 -10.67 2.47 -2.03
N TYR A 65 -9.93 3.30 -2.76
CA TYR A 65 -10.48 4.05 -3.89
C TYR A 65 -11.00 3.10 -4.97
N LEU A 66 -10.22 2.10 -5.33
CA LEU A 66 -10.62 1.15 -6.36
C LEU A 66 -11.86 0.36 -5.95
N SER A 67 -11.94 -0.01 -4.69
CA SER A 67 -13.11 -0.72 -4.17
C SER A 67 -14.35 0.16 -4.22
N LEU A 68 -14.26 1.39 -3.73
CA LEU A 68 -15.39 2.33 -3.70
C LEU A 68 -15.84 2.73 -5.09
N SER A 69 -14.95 2.75 -6.06
CA SER A 69 -15.28 3.09 -7.44
C SER A 69 -15.68 1.87 -8.27
N GLY A 70 -15.80 0.70 -7.65
CA GLY A 70 -16.30 -0.50 -8.34
C GLY A 70 -15.30 -1.14 -9.28
N GLN A 71 -14.01 -0.88 -9.10
CA GLN A 71 -12.96 -1.40 -9.99
C GLN A 71 -12.38 -2.70 -9.46
N GLN A 72 -13.22 -3.70 -9.27
CA GLN A 72 -12.82 -4.98 -8.70
C GLN A 72 -11.78 -5.69 -9.55
N GLU A 73 -11.92 -5.65 -10.87
CA GLU A 73 -10.95 -6.30 -11.75
C GLU A 73 -9.56 -5.66 -11.62
N ARG A 74 -9.53 -4.34 -11.46
CA ARG A 74 -8.26 -3.64 -11.28
C ARG A 74 -7.59 -4.02 -9.97
N ILE A 75 -8.37 -4.18 -8.91
CA ILE A 75 -7.86 -4.65 -7.62
C ILE A 75 -7.19 -6.02 -7.80
N GLU A 76 -7.87 -6.92 -8.51
CA GLU A 76 -7.34 -8.27 -8.75
C GLU A 76 -6.06 -8.24 -9.58
N GLU A 77 -6.00 -7.38 -10.60
CA GLU A 77 -4.78 -7.24 -11.40
C GLU A 77 -3.59 -6.81 -10.56
N LEU A 78 -3.77 -5.76 -9.76
CA LEU A 78 -2.69 -5.25 -8.92
C LEU A 78 -2.32 -6.25 -7.84
N PHE A 79 -3.31 -6.87 -7.23
CA PHE A 79 -3.06 -7.87 -6.19
C PHE A 79 -2.30 -9.07 -6.73
N THR A 80 -2.69 -9.54 -7.91
CA THR A 80 -2.01 -10.66 -8.57
C THR A 80 -0.55 -10.32 -8.86
N ALA A 81 -0.30 -9.11 -9.36
CA ALA A 81 1.07 -8.67 -9.65
C ALA A 81 1.91 -8.67 -8.37
N ILE A 82 1.34 -8.19 -7.27
CA ILE A 82 2.03 -8.18 -5.98
C ILE A 82 2.35 -9.60 -5.52
N CYS A 83 1.38 -10.48 -5.58
CA CYS A 83 1.55 -11.86 -5.12
C CYS A 83 2.58 -12.62 -5.96
N GLU A 84 2.63 -12.36 -7.25
CA GLU A 84 3.61 -13.00 -8.12
C GLU A 84 5.03 -12.50 -7.88
N ALA A 85 5.17 -11.20 -7.61
CA ALA A 85 6.48 -10.59 -7.40
C ALA A 85 7.01 -10.80 -5.97
N LEU A 86 6.11 -10.88 -5.00
CA LEU A 86 6.45 -10.99 -3.58
C LEU A 86 5.79 -12.24 -2.98
N PRO A 87 6.31 -13.43 -3.28
CA PRO A 87 5.72 -14.66 -2.72
C PRO A 87 5.86 -14.68 -1.20
N VAL A 88 4.84 -15.17 -0.56
CA VAL A 88 4.80 -15.28 0.90
C VAL A 88 5.53 -16.53 1.35
#